data_0fc0767e6250b0fa73686b1f6ae0bf8e
#
_entry.id   0fc0767e6250b0fa73686b1f6ae0bf8e
#
_cell.length_a   1.000
_cell.length_b   1.000
_cell.length_c   1.000
_cell.angle_alpha   90.00
_cell.angle_beta   90.00
_cell.angle_gamma   90.00
#
_symmetry.space_group_name_H-M   'P 1'
#
loop_
_entity.id
_entity.type
_entity.pdbx_description
1 polymer ?
#
loop_
_entity_poly.entity_id
_entity_poly.type
_entity_poly.pdbx_seq_one_letter_code
_entity_poly.pdbx_strand_id
1 'polypeptide(L)'
;IITSTVKSTLMGMKTVEQIGEALNFKNISTLTVEEHDEMIGFLSQLTHCIAVSLMTCKESSDLVDYTGDSFRDLTRIARINENMWSELFLLNKEELLLQMNLFLERYFK
;
A
#
# COMPACT_ATOMS: atom_id res chain seq x y z
N ILE A 1 8.60 -7.96 5.88
CA ILE A 1 8.55 -8.82 4.69
C ILE A 1 9.96 -8.92 4.12
N ILE A 2 10.36 -10.13 3.74
CA ILE A 2 11.60 -10.43 3.04
C ILE A 2 11.21 -10.93 1.65
N THR A 3 11.77 -10.33 0.60
CA THR A 3 11.48 -10.73 -0.78
C THR A 3 12.76 -11.18 -1.46
N SER A 4 12.80 -12.43 -1.92
CA SER A 4 13.96 -12.98 -2.63
C SER A 4 13.85 -12.70 -4.12
N THR A 5 15.00 -12.42 -4.71
CA THR A 5 15.18 -12.27 -6.17
C THR A 5 16.18 -13.30 -6.67
N VAL A 6 16.36 -13.41 -7.98
CA VAL A 6 17.39 -14.27 -8.59
C VAL A 6 18.83 -13.97 -8.14
N LYS A 7 19.06 -12.78 -7.57
CA LYS A 7 20.36 -12.35 -7.02
C LYS A 7 20.52 -12.62 -5.54
N SER A 8 19.45 -13.04 -4.84
CA SER A 8 19.48 -13.30 -3.41
C SER A 8 20.21 -14.61 -3.11
N THR A 9 21.03 -14.59 -2.07
CA THR A 9 21.69 -15.80 -1.56
C THR A 9 20.99 -16.36 -0.34
N LEU A 10 21.09 -17.67 -0.10
CA LEU A 10 20.52 -18.30 1.10
C LEU A 10 21.09 -17.69 2.38
N MET A 11 22.39 -17.39 2.40
CA MET A 11 23.03 -16.73 3.54
C MET A 11 22.49 -15.32 3.76
N GLY A 12 22.30 -14.53 2.68
CA GLY A 12 21.72 -13.20 2.75
C GLY A 12 20.30 -13.21 3.31
N MET A 13 19.47 -14.14 2.87
CA MET A 13 18.10 -14.32 3.36
C MET A 13 18.07 -14.62 4.86
N LYS A 14 18.91 -15.57 5.33
CA LYS A 14 19.02 -15.89 6.77
C LYS A 14 19.54 -14.70 7.58
N THR A 15 20.48 -13.95 7.05
CA THR A 15 21.02 -12.76 7.73
C THR A 15 19.95 -11.71 7.95
N VAL A 16 19.13 -11.42 6.93
CA VAL A 16 18.03 -10.46 7.04
C VAL A 16 16.95 -10.94 8.02
N GLU A 17 16.64 -12.24 8.03
CA GLU A 17 15.73 -12.85 9.00
C GLU A 17 16.24 -12.67 10.43
N GLN A 18 17.52 -12.97 10.69
CA GLN A 18 18.16 -12.78 12.00
C GLN A 18 18.15 -11.31 12.45
N ILE A 19 18.36 -10.37 11.53
CA ILE A 19 18.23 -8.94 11.83
C ILE A 19 16.80 -8.60 12.25
N GLY A 20 15.80 -9.12 11.55
CA GLY A 20 14.39 -8.95 11.89
C GLY A 20 14.06 -9.49 13.29
N GLU A 21 14.57 -10.67 13.64
CA GLU A 21 14.44 -11.29 14.98
C GLU A 21 15.11 -10.43 16.05
N ALA A 22 16.34 -9.98 15.80
CA ALA A 22 17.10 -9.14 16.74
C ALA A 22 16.41 -7.79 17.01
N LEU A 23 15.70 -7.25 16.01
CA LEU A 23 14.90 -6.03 16.14
C LEU A 23 13.49 -6.28 16.73
N ASN A 24 13.18 -7.52 17.12
CA ASN A 24 11.89 -7.90 17.69
C ASN A 24 10.69 -7.63 16.77
N PHE A 25 10.84 -7.78 15.45
CA PHE A 25 9.68 -7.76 14.56
C PHE A 25 8.74 -8.92 14.91
N LYS A 26 7.47 -8.61 15.13
CA LYS A 26 6.46 -9.58 15.56
C LYS A 26 6.22 -10.68 14.52
N ASN A 27 6.24 -10.28 13.26
CA ASN A 27 6.05 -11.19 12.13
C ASN A 27 7.15 -10.94 11.09
N ILE A 28 7.79 -12.01 10.67
CA ILE A 28 8.76 -12.03 9.58
C ILE A 28 8.21 -12.99 8.53
N SER A 29 7.91 -12.47 7.35
CA SER A 29 7.34 -13.25 6.25
C SER A 29 8.24 -13.16 5.04
N THR A 30 8.43 -14.30 4.37
CA THR A 30 9.14 -14.36 3.08
C THR A 30 8.10 -14.52 1.97
N LEU A 31 8.14 -13.62 0.99
CA LEU A 31 7.26 -13.61 -0.17
C LEU A 31 8.07 -13.66 -1.46
N THR A 32 7.48 -14.17 -2.52
CA THR A 32 8.00 -13.95 -3.87
C THR A 32 7.85 -12.48 -4.26
N VAL A 33 8.47 -12.07 -5.35
CA VAL A 33 8.32 -10.70 -5.89
C VAL A 33 6.85 -10.44 -6.25
N GLU A 34 6.22 -11.39 -6.90
CA GLU A 34 4.82 -11.31 -7.33
C GLU A 34 3.86 -11.21 -6.14
N GLU A 35 4.03 -12.05 -5.12
CA GLU A 35 3.23 -11.99 -3.90
C GLU A 35 3.42 -10.68 -3.14
N HIS A 36 4.65 -10.15 -3.10
CA HIS A 36 4.95 -8.85 -2.51
C HIS A 36 4.22 -7.73 -3.26
N ASP A 37 4.30 -7.70 -4.58
CA ASP A 37 3.73 -6.63 -5.40
C ASP A 37 2.20 -6.64 -5.34
N GLU A 38 1.57 -7.84 -5.32
CA GLU A 38 0.14 -8.01 -5.07
C GLU A 38 -0.26 -7.45 -3.69
N MET A 39 0.44 -7.86 -2.63
CA MET A 39 0.14 -7.40 -1.26
C MET A 39 0.32 -5.89 -1.10
N ILE A 40 1.36 -5.31 -1.65
CA ILE A 40 1.59 -3.86 -1.60
C ILE A 40 0.57 -3.12 -2.46
N GLY A 41 0.22 -3.64 -3.62
CA GLY A 41 -0.84 -3.12 -4.47
C GLY A 41 -2.17 -3.01 -3.74
N PHE A 42 -2.58 -4.07 -3.06
CA PHE A 42 -3.85 -4.12 -2.33
C PHE A 42 -3.81 -3.38 -0.99
N LEU A 43 -2.89 -3.74 -0.09
CA LEU A 43 -2.91 -3.26 1.30
C LEU A 43 -2.40 -1.84 1.47
N SER A 44 -1.53 -1.38 0.58
CA SER A 44 -0.89 -0.07 0.69
C SER A 44 -1.32 0.88 -0.43
N GLN A 45 -1.06 0.54 -1.67
CA GLN A 45 -1.26 1.46 -2.78
C GLN A 45 -2.73 1.74 -3.07
N LEU A 46 -3.58 0.70 -3.12
CA LEU A 46 -5.02 0.87 -3.31
C LEU A 46 -5.65 1.71 -2.20
N THR A 47 -5.26 1.49 -0.96
CA THR A 47 -5.78 2.25 0.19
C THR A 47 -5.44 3.74 0.09
N HIS A 48 -4.22 4.08 -0.33
CA HIS A 48 -3.84 5.47 -0.57
C HIS A 48 -4.59 6.09 -1.76
N CYS A 49 -4.77 5.34 -2.86
CA CYS A 49 -5.58 5.80 -3.99
C CYS A 49 -7.02 6.12 -3.57
N ILE A 50 -7.66 5.26 -2.77
CA ILE A 50 -9.02 5.48 -2.26
C ILE A 50 -9.06 6.75 -1.40
N ALA A 51 -8.12 6.90 -0.46
CA ALA A 51 -8.07 8.06 0.42
C ALA A 51 -7.87 9.38 -0.34
N VAL A 52 -6.93 9.41 -1.29
CA VAL A 52 -6.68 10.59 -2.13
C VAL A 52 -7.88 10.89 -3.02
N SER A 53 -8.46 9.88 -3.65
CA SER A 53 -9.66 10.04 -4.49
C SER A 53 -10.84 10.59 -3.70
N LEU A 54 -11.06 10.08 -2.49
CA LEU A 54 -12.13 10.56 -1.61
C LEU A 54 -11.93 12.04 -1.22
N MET A 55 -10.68 12.45 -0.96
CA MET A 55 -10.35 13.84 -0.63
C MET A 55 -10.47 14.80 -1.81
N THR A 56 -10.28 14.30 -3.03
CA THR A 56 -10.21 15.13 -4.24
C THR A 56 -11.46 15.06 -5.12
N CYS A 57 -12.35 14.11 -4.88
CA CYS A 57 -13.55 13.93 -5.72
C CYS A 57 -14.60 15.03 -5.55
N LYS A 58 -14.50 15.82 -4.49
CA LYS A 58 -15.43 16.91 -4.20
C LYS A 58 -14.67 18.14 -3.72
N GLU A 59 -14.86 19.25 -4.41
CA GLU A 59 -14.37 20.54 -3.95
C GLU A 59 -15.31 21.11 -2.89
N SER A 60 -14.81 21.29 -1.68
CA SER A 60 -15.51 21.99 -0.62
C SER A 60 -14.53 22.47 0.44
N SER A 61 -14.44 23.78 0.61
CA SER A 61 -13.67 24.42 1.67
C SER A 61 -14.24 24.13 3.06
N ASP A 62 -15.51 23.77 3.13
CA ASP A 62 -16.28 23.71 4.39
C ASP A 62 -16.44 22.27 4.90
N LEU A 63 -15.83 21.27 4.24
CA LEU A 63 -15.92 19.86 4.65
C LEU A 63 -15.48 19.64 6.10
N VAL A 64 -14.52 20.43 6.58
CA VAL A 64 -13.98 20.31 7.95
C VAL A 64 -15.06 20.42 9.01
N ASP A 65 -16.04 21.30 8.79
CA ASP A 65 -17.13 21.57 9.75
C ASP A 65 -18.16 20.42 9.81
N TYR A 66 -18.17 19.55 8.81
CA TYR A 66 -19.16 18.48 8.66
C TYR A 66 -18.54 17.07 8.76
N THR A 67 -17.24 16.95 8.94
CA THR A 67 -16.57 15.65 8.97
C THR A 67 -16.71 14.94 10.31
N GLY A 68 -17.15 13.69 10.27
CA GLY A 68 -17.12 12.77 11.40
C GLY A 68 -15.83 11.93 11.43
N ASP A 69 -15.74 11.06 12.44
CA ASP A 69 -14.55 10.21 12.64
C ASP A 69 -14.29 9.27 11.46
N SER A 70 -15.33 8.67 10.89
CA SER A 70 -15.19 7.75 9.74
C SER A 70 -14.52 8.40 8.54
N PHE A 71 -14.88 9.64 8.21
CA PHE A 71 -14.24 10.36 7.11
C PHE A 71 -12.79 10.67 7.43
N ARG A 72 -12.50 11.14 8.64
CA ARG A 72 -11.15 11.43 9.10
C ARG A 72 -10.26 10.20 9.09
N ASP A 73 -10.76 9.07 9.55
CA ASP A 73 -10.02 7.80 9.56
C ASP A 73 -9.68 7.32 8.16
N LEU A 74 -10.65 7.35 7.23
CA LEU A 74 -10.44 6.94 5.83
C LEU A 74 -9.49 7.87 5.07
N THR A 75 -9.49 9.17 5.39
CA THR A 75 -8.70 10.16 4.65
C THR A 75 -7.39 10.54 5.33
N ARG A 76 -7.13 10.03 6.52
CA ARG A 76 -5.90 10.31 7.28
C ARG A 76 -4.62 10.10 6.48
N ILE A 77 -4.60 9.07 5.63
CA ILE A 77 -3.46 8.70 4.79
C ILE A 77 -3.42 9.43 3.44
N ALA A 78 -4.40 10.30 3.15
CA ALA A 78 -4.43 11.03 1.87
C ALA A 78 -3.35 12.11 1.76
N ARG A 79 -2.77 12.55 2.87
CA ARG A 79 -1.65 13.49 2.90
C ARG A 79 -0.35 12.76 2.59
N ILE A 80 -0.05 12.64 1.32
CA ILE A 80 1.09 11.87 0.79
C ILE A 80 2.22 12.78 0.30
N ASN A 81 3.42 12.20 0.19
CA ASN A 81 4.49 12.78 -0.62
C ASN A 81 4.22 12.43 -2.09
N GLU A 82 3.77 13.39 -2.88
CA GLU A 82 3.32 13.19 -4.26
C GLU A 82 4.41 12.60 -5.16
N ASN A 83 5.64 13.05 -5.02
CA ASN A 83 6.75 12.55 -5.84
C ASN A 83 7.04 11.07 -5.55
N MET A 84 7.15 10.72 -4.27
CA MET A 84 7.41 9.33 -3.86
C MET A 84 6.27 8.41 -4.27
N TRP A 85 5.03 8.79 -4.00
CA TRP A 85 3.88 7.92 -4.27
C TRP A 85 3.57 7.76 -5.75
N SER A 86 3.75 8.82 -6.56
CA SER A 86 3.59 8.69 -8.01
C SER A 86 4.61 7.73 -8.61
N GLU A 87 5.85 7.75 -8.14
CA GLU A 87 6.87 6.80 -8.55
C GLU A 87 6.51 5.36 -8.14
N LEU A 88 6.11 5.15 -6.89
CA LEU A 88 5.70 3.84 -6.39
C LEU A 88 4.49 3.28 -7.13
N PHE A 89 3.49 4.10 -7.45
CA PHE A 89 2.32 3.69 -8.23
C PHE A 89 2.70 3.26 -9.65
N LEU A 90 3.62 3.99 -10.29
CA LEU A 90 4.07 3.67 -11.65
C LEU A 90 4.93 2.41 -11.68
N LEU A 91 5.76 2.18 -10.68
CA LEU A 91 6.60 0.98 -10.59
C LEU A 91 5.78 -0.31 -10.40
N ASN A 92 4.61 -0.23 -9.77
CA ASN A 92 3.69 -1.36 -9.55
C ASN A 92 2.35 -1.18 -10.29
N LYS A 93 2.36 -0.51 -11.41
CA LYS A 93 1.16 -0.05 -12.12
C LYS A 93 0.19 -1.17 -12.49
N GLU A 94 0.69 -2.27 -13.02
CA GLU A 94 -0.15 -3.37 -13.51
C GLU A 94 -0.91 -4.01 -12.37
N GLU A 95 -0.21 -4.32 -11.28
CA GLU A 95 -0.84 -4.92 -10.10
C GLU A 95 -1.80 -3.94 -9.41
N LEU A 96 -1.41 -2.68 -9.25
CA LEU A 96 -2.30 -1.67 -8.70
C LEU A 96 -3.61 -1.53 -9.50
N LEU A 97 -3.53 -1.49 -10.83
CA LEU A 97 -4.72 -1.44 -11.69
C LEU A 97 -5.59 -2.68 -11.56
N LEU A 98 -4.99 -3.87 -11.42
CA LEU A 98 -5.72 -5.09 -11.16
C LEU A 98 -6.50 -5.00 -9.84
N GLN A 99 -5.85 -4.58 -8.76
CA GLN A 99 -6.50 -4.41 -7.46
C GLN A 99 -7.59 -3.34 -7.46
N MET A 100 -7.40 -2.25 -8.18
CA MET A 100 -8.44 -1.21 -8.37
C MET A 100 -9.67 -1.77 -9.10
N ASN A 101 -9.48 -2.55 -10.16
CA ASN A 101 -10.58 -3.18 -10.91
C ASN A 101 -11.35 -4.17 -10.04
N LEU A 102 -10.67 -5.04 -9.30
CA LEU A 102 -11.29 -5.97 -8.36
C LEU A 102 -12.11 -5.25 -7.28
N PHE A 103 -11.59 -4.15 -6.76
CA PHE A 103 -12.30 -3.30 -5.80
C PHE A 103 -13.57 -2.69 -6.41
N LEU A 104 -13.48 -2.12 -7.61
CA LEU A 104 -14.62 -1.52 -8.31
C LEU A 104 -15.70 -2.56 -8.64
N GLU A 105 -15.31 -3.74 -9.14
CA GLU A 105 -16.25 -4.83 -9.37
C GLU A 105 -17.01 -5.23 -8.10
N ARG A 106 -16.34 -5.21 -6.95
CA ARG A 106 -16.98 -5.53 -5.68
C ARG A 106 -17.89 -4.41 -5.19
N TYR A 107 -17.49 -3.17 -5.43
CA TYR A 107 -18.27 -1.99 -5.01
C TYR A 107 -19.60 -1.87 -5.77
N PHE A 108 -19.61 -2.23 -7.07
CA PHE A 108 -20.82 -2.14 -7.93
C PHE A 108 -21.69 -3.41 -7.96
N LYS A 109 -21.36 -4.43 -7.18
CA LYS A 109 -22.21 -5.62 -6.98
C LYS A 109 -23.21 -5.42 -5.84
#